data_b80a525691b0e3c75cd5226b47fe2afe
#
_entry.id   b80a525691b0e3c75cd5226b47fe2afe
#
_cell.length_a   1.000
_cell.length_b   1.000
_cell.length_c   1.000
_cell.angle_alpha   90.00
_cell.angle_beta   90.00
_cell.angle_gamma   90.00
#
_symmetry.space_group_name_H-M   'P 1'
#
loop_
_entity.id
_entity.type
_entity.pdbx_description
1 polymer ?
#
loop_
_entity_poly.entity_id
_entity_poly.type
_entity_poly.pdbx_seq_one_letter_code
_entity_poly.pdbx_strand_id
1 'polypeptide(L)'
;MPEGLKPVYVHRQSRTLSQVLTQLLIASNNYIANQVFLEIGGTLGGQVSLEKSLKVANAMLASNGFADSIHIEEGSGISRDNRFTARGLAHVLELFAPHADLFHGHDGGMNKTGTLDGVRTLTGYADTSSHGRVRFVISLTGNDGELRFRLLHAIEAEL
;
A
#
# COMPACT_ATOMS: atom_id res chain seq x y z
N MET A 1 0.29 30.20 5.38
CA MET A 1 -0.61 31.37 5.40
C MET A 1 0.20 32.56 5.87
N PRO A 2 -0.04 33.77 5.36
CA PRO A 2 0.57 34.98 5.92
C PRO A 2 0.19 35.11 7.41
N GLU A 3 1.14 35.59 8.22
CA GLU A 3 0.90 35.80 9.66
C GLU A 3 -0.28 36.76 9.90
N GLY A 4 -1.14 36.45 10.85
CA GLY A 4 -2.27 37.32 11.25
C GLY A 4 -3.60 37.08 10.50
N LEU A 5 -3.62 36.28 9.42
CA LEU A 5 -4.88 35.95 8.75
C LEU A 5 -5.60 34.77 9.41
N LYS A 6 -6.90 34.95 9.68
CA LYS A 6 -7.76 33.85 10.14
C LYS A 6 -8.41 33.19 8.91
N PRO A 7 -8.53 31.87 8.88
CA PRO A 7 -9.24 31.18 7.80
C PRO A 7 -10.72 31.61 7.80
N VAL A 8 -11.27 31.90 6.63
CA VAL A 8 -12.70 32.22 6.46
C VAL A 8 -13.54 30.95 6.57
N TYR A 9 -12.96 29.82 6.17
CA TYR A 9 -13.59 28.51 6.27
C TYR A 9 -12.54 27.43 6.57
N VAL A 10 -12.87 26.50 7.44
CA VAL A 10 -12.06 25.33 7.76
C VAL A 10 -12.91 24.09 7.49
N HIS A 11 -12.57 23.35 6.42
CA HIS A 11 -13.15 22.04 6.21
C HIS A 11 -12.50 21.03 7.17
N ARG A 12 -13.34 20.27 7.85
CA ARG A 12 -12.88 19.12 8.65
C ARG A 12 -13.43 17.85 8.05
N GLN A 13 -12.54 16.93 7.68
CA GLN A 13 -12.96 15.60 7.21
C GLN A 13 -13.71 14.88 8.32
N SER A 14 -14.90 14.37 7.98
CA SER A 14 -15.75 13.60 8.91
C SER A 14 -15.32 12.13 9.03
N ARG A 15 -14.58 11.61 8.05
CA ARG A 15 -14.08 10.23 8.05
C ARG A 15 -12.79 10.14 8.82
N THR A 16 -12.62 9.05 9.57
CA THR A 16 -11.34 8.71 10.20
C THR A 16 -10.30 8.32 9.15
N LEU A 17 -9.01 8.36 9.52
CA LEU A 17 -7.93 7.91 8.63
C LEU A 17 -8.14 6.45 8.21
N SER A 18 -8.51 5.57 9.14
CA SER A 18 -8.82 4.16 8.84
C SER A 18 -9.91 4.03 7.77
N GLN A 19 -11.01 4.78 7.88
CA GLN A 19 -12.09 4.77 6.86
C GLN A 19 -11.60 5.28 5.49
N VAL A 20 -10.73 6.28 5.47
CA VAL A 20 -10.13 6.78 4.23
C VAL A 20 -9.23 5.72 3.61
N LEU A 21 -8.37 5.07 4.41
CA LEU A 21 -7.46 4.01 3.94
C LEU A 21 -8.22 2.79 3.45
N THR A 22 -9.27 2.36 4.14
CA THR A 22 -10.14 1.26 3.67
C THR A 22 -10.72 1.57 2.30
N GLN A 23 -11.31 2.76 2.11
CA GLN A 23 -11.87 3.15 0.82
C GLN A 23 -10.80 3.31 -0.27
N LEU A 24 -9.63 3.82 0.08
CA LEU A 24 -8.48 3.89 -0.81
C LEU A 24 -8.09 2.49 -1.32
N LEU A 25 -7.97 1.52 -0.40
CA LEU A 25 -7.55 0.16 -0.73
C LEU A 25 -8.61 -0.58 -1.58
N ILE A 26 -9.90 -0.41 -1.27
CA ILE A 26 -11.01 -0.98 -2.07
C ILE A 26 -11.02 -0.39 -3.48
N ALA A 27 -11.02 0.93 -3.60
CA ALA A 27 -11.19 1.62 -4.88
C ALA A 27 -9.89 1.73 -5.69
N SER A 28 -8.73 1.42 -5.11
CA SER A 28 -7.41 1.68 -5.70
C SER A 28 -7.28 3.13 -6.21
N ASN A 29 -7.68 4.10 -5.39
CA ASN A 29 -7.73 5.50 -5.80
C ASN A 29 -6.35 6.16 -5.72
N ASN A 30 -5.73 6.37 -6.88
CA ASN A 30 -4.38 6.91 -7.00
C ASN A 30 -4.22 8.33 -6.44
N TYR A 31 -5.26 9.18 -6.60
CA TYR A 31 -5.25 10.52 -6.06
C TYR A 31 -5.19 10.50 -4.53
N ILE A 32 -6.05 9.71 -3.88
CA ILE A 32 -6.07 9.58 -2.41
C ILE A 32 -4.75 8.98 -1.93
N ALA A 33 -4.20 7.96 -2.65
CA ALA A 33 -2.91 7.35 -2.31
C ALA A 33 -1.79 8.38 -2.28
N ASN A 34 -1.70 9.24 -3.31
CA ASN A 34 -0.70 10.29 -3.36
C ASN A 34 -0.94 11.38 -2.30
N GLN A 35 -2.20 11.73 -1.97
CA GLN A 35 -2.47 12.68 -0.89
C GLN A 35 -2.06 12.12 0.47
N VAL A 36 -2.40 10.86 0.78
CA VAL A 36 -1.96 10.18 2.01
C VAL A 36 -0.43 10.11 2.07
N PHE A 37 0.22 9.82 0.94
CA PHE A 37 1.69 9.79 0.88
C PHE A 37 2.29 11.18 1.14
N LEU A 38 1.71 12.26 0.63
CA LEU A 38 2.15 13.63 0.91
C LEU A 38 2.01 13.99 2.40
N GLU A 39 0.94 13.55 3.06
CA GLU A 39 0.74 13.80 4.50
C GLU A 39 1.85 13.19 5.38
N ILE A 40 2.47 12.09 4.96
CA ILE A 40 3.63 11.50 5.66
C ILE A 40 4.76 12.54 5.78
N GLY A 41 4.99 13.32 4.71
CA GLY A 41 5.99 14.40 4.72
C GLY A 41 5.67 15.53 5.70
N GLY A 42 4.39 15.72 6.06
CA GLY A 42 3.96 16.69 7.06
C GLY A 42 4.52 16.42 8.46
N THR A 43 4.90 15.18 8.78
CA THR A 43 5.54 14.82 10.05
C THR A 43 6.87 15.54 10.29
N LEU A 44 7.53 16.02 9.23
CA LEU A 44 8.74 16.82 9.32
C LEU A 44 8.47 18.32 9.58
N GLY A 45 7.20 18.70 9.73
CA GLY A 45 6.77 20.08 9.94
C GLY A 45 6.77 20.94 8.67
N GLY A 46 6.09 22.10 8.74
CA GLY A 46 5.98 23.05 7.63
C GLY A 46 5.12 22.53 6.47
N GLN A 47 5.35 23.07 5.29
CA GLN A 47 4.59 22.70 4.09
C GLN A 47 4.93 21.27 3.64
N VAL A 48 3.90 20.48 3.31
CA VAL A 48 4.06 19.13 2.76
C VAL A 48 4.66 19.18 1.35
N SER A 49 5.49 18.21 1.01
CA SER A 49 6.07 18.05 -0.33
C SER A 49 6.42 16.59 -0.59
N LEU A 50 6.48 16.22 -1.87
CA LEU A 50 6.89 14.87 -2.29
C LEU A 50 8.30 14.53 -1.75
N GLU A 51 9.24 15.47 -1.80
CA GLU A 51 10.60 15.29 -1.30
C GLU A 51 10.61 14.91 0.18
N LYS A 52 9.82 15.60 1.01
CA LYS A 52 9.70 15.26 2.44
C LYS A 52 9.08 13.89 2.66
N SER A 53 8.05 13.54 1.88
CA SER A 53 7.40 12.24 1.97
C SER A 53 8.36 11.10 1.59
N LEU A 54 9.11 11.27 0.53
CA LEU A 54 10.16 10.33 0.12
C LEU A 54 11.25 10.20 1.17
N LYS A 55 11.66 11.31 1.80
CA LYS A 55 12.64 11.28 2.90
C LYS A 55 12.14 10.46 4.09
N VAL A 56 10.89 10.64 4.50
CA VAL A 56 10.29 9.88 5.61
C VAL A 56 10.13 8.41 5.23
N ALA A 57 9.60 8.12 4.04
CA ALA A 57 9.40 6.75 3.57
C ALA A 57 10.74 6.00 3.46
N ASN A 58 11.76 6.60 2.85
CA ASN A 58 13.08 5.99 2.72
C ASN A 58 13.76 5.79 4.09
N ALA A 59 13.61 6.71 5.03
CA ALA A 59 14.10 6.53 6.39
C ALA A 59 13.42 5.33 7.09
N MET A 60 12.10 5.18 6.90
CA MET A 60 11.35 4.03 7.42
C MET A 60 11.83 2.72 6.76
N LEU A 61 12.01 2.69 5.45
CA LEU A 61 12.52 1.52 4.74
C LEU A 61 13.93 1.13 5.23
N ALA A 62 14.81 2.12 5.40
CA ALA A 62 16.17 1.88 5.88
C ALA A 62 16.18 1.36 7.32
N SER A 63 15.39 1.95 8.23
CA SER A 63 15.32 1.53 9.62
C SER A 63 14.76 0.11 9.82
N ASN A 64 14.00 -0.38 8.83
CA ASN A 64 13.45 -1.75 8.83
C ASN A 64 14.25 -2.72 7.94
N GLY A 65 15.37 -2.29 7.35
CA GLY A 65 16.22 -3.14 6.52
C GLY A 65 15.69 -3.40 5.10
N PHE A 66 14.83 -2.52 4.56
CA PHE A 66 14.16 -2.70 3.25
C PHE A 66 14.71 -1.79 2.15
N ALA A 67 15.70 -0.96 2.44
CA ALA A 67 16.23 0.02 1.48
C ALA A 67 16.66 -0.60 0.14
N ASP A 68 17.23 -1.82 0.17
CA ASP A 68 17.67 -2.53 -1.04
C ASP A 68 16.55 -3.33 -1.73
N SER A 69 15.40 -3.44 -1.08
CA SER A 69 14.28 -4.30 -1.53
C SER A 69 13.09 -3.52 -2.07
N ILE A 70 13.01 -2.23 -1.76
CA ILE A 70 11.89 -1.37 -2.11
C ILE A 70 12.43 0.01 -2.50
N HIS A 71 12.00 0.49 -3.67
CA HIS A 71 12.22 1.85 -4.14
C HIS A 71 10.88 2.53 -4.39
N ILE A 72 10.69 3.72 -3.82
CA ILE A 72 9.44 4.49 -3.91
C ILE A 72 9.72 5.81 -4.62
N GLU A 73 8.93 6.11 -5.66
CA GLU A 73 8.90 7.39 -6.37
C GLU A 73 7.67 8.23 -6.01
N GLU A 74 6.53 7.55 -5.70
CA GLU A 74 5.27 8.22 -5.38
C GLU A 74 4.30 7.23 -4.70
N GLY A 75 3.18 7.72 -4.17
CA GLY A 75 2.30 6.94 -3.32
C GLY A 75 1.28 6.05 -4.06
N SER A 76 1.01 6.28 -5.35
CA SER A 76 -0.06 5.55 -6.05
C SER A 76 0.37 4.22 -6.67
N GLY A 77 1.66 4.04 -6.92
CA GLY A 77 2.20 2.86 -7.60
C GLY A 77 2.05 2.87 -9.12
N ILE A 78 1.69 4.02 -9.74
CA ILE A 78 1.62 4.14 -11.21
C ILE A 78 3.01 4.26 -11.82
N SER A 79 3.92 4.95 -11.16
CA SER A 79 5.28 5.13 -11.65
C SER A 79 5.95 3.77 -11.83
N ARG A 80 6.57 3.57 -13.00
CA ARG A 80 7.38 2.38 -13.29
C ARG A 80 8.68 2.34 -12.52
N ASP A 81 9.05 3.45 -11.87
CA ASP A 81 10.22 3.55 -11.01
C ASP A 81 9.92 3.14 -9.56
N ASN A 82 8.64 2.99 -9.18
CA ASN A 82 8.28 2.23 -7.99
C ASN A 82 8.67 0.76 -8.20
N ARG A 83 9.57 0.24 -7.40
CA ARG A 83 10.10 -1.13 -7.51
C ARG A 83 10.10 -1.81 -6.17
N PHE A 84 9.80 -3.09 -6.17
CA PHE A 84 9.91 -3.92 -4.98
C PHE A 84 10.28 -5.36 -5.34
N THR A 85 10.95 -6.03 -4.41
CA THR A 85 11.09 -7.48 -4.44
C THR A 85 9.88 -8.12 -3.73
N ALA A 86 9.52 -9.35 -4.09
CA ALA A 86 8.48 -10.09 -3.39
C ALA A 86 8.79 -10.24 -1.89
N ARG A 87 10.06 -10.46 -1.55
CA ARG A 87 10.52 -10.51 -0.15
C ARG A 87 10.31 -9.18 0.57
N GLY A 88 10.68 -8.05 -0.05
CA GLY A 88 10.48 -6.71 0.54
C GLY A 88 9.01 -6.45 0.82
N LEU A 89 8.12 -6.77 -0.13
CA LEU A 89 6.69 -6.58 0.07
C LEU A 89 6.11 -7.53 1.14
N ALA A 90 6.61 -8.77 1.24
CA ALA A 90 6.22 -9.70 2.31
C ALA A 90 6.61 -9.18 3.71
N HIS A 91 7.73 -8.47 3.84
CA HIS A 91 8.11 -7.79 5.08
C HIS A 91 7.23 -6.55 5.37
N VAL A 92 6.84 -5.79 4.34
CA VAL A 92 5.84 -4.72 4.52
C VAL A 92 4.52 -5.28 5.05
N LEU A 93 4.07 -6.43 4.54
CA LEU A 93 2.88 -7.12 5.07
C LEU A 93 3.06 -7.55 6.53
N GLU A 94 4.27 -7.90 6.97
CA GLU A 94 4.54 -8.19 8.38
C GLU A 94 4.28 -6.98 9.27
N LEU A 95 4.79 -5.82 8.88
CA LEU A 95 4.54 -4.56 9.59
C LEU A 95 3.07 -4.13 9.51
N PHE A 96 2.39 -4.46 8.42
CA PHE A 96 0.99 -4.13 8.18
C PHE A 96 0.01 -5.09 8.87
N ALA A 97 0.46 -6.22 9.38
CA ALA A 97 -0.40 -7.26 9.97
C ALA A 97 -1.41 -6.74 11.02
N PRO A 98 -1.08 -5.79 11.91
CA PRO A 98 -2.06 -5.19 12.84
C PRO A 98 -3.21 -4.42 12.15
N HIS A 99 -3.10 -4.16 10.86
CA HIS A 99 -4.05 -3.41 10.04
C HIS A 99 -4.59 -4.24 8.86
N ALA A 100 -4.45 -5.56 8.92
CA ALA A 100 -4.87 -6.46 7.85
C ALA A 100 -6.38 -6.35 7.51
N ASP A 101 -7.18 -5.95 8.50
CA ASP A 101 -8.61 -5.66 8.38
C ASP A 101 -8.96 -4.49 7.44
N LEU A 102 -7.98 -3.66 7.10
CA LEU A 102 -8.15 -2.61 6.08
C LEU A 102 -8.20 -3.17 4.66
N PHE A 103 -7.68 -4.39 4.43
CA PHE A 103 -7.80 -5.05 3.13
C PHE A 103 -9.20 -5.64 2.94
N HIS A 104 -9.79 -5.32 1.79
CA HIS A 104 -11.05 -5.89 1.33
C HIS A 104 -10.87 -6.27 -0.13
N GLY A 105 -10.41 -7.47 -0.38
CA GLY A 105 -10.16 -8.00 -1.72
C GLY A 105 -11.45 -8.26 -2.49
N HIS A 106 -11.30 -8.55 -3.76
CA HIS A 106 -12.40 -8.73 -4.71
C HIS A 106 -13.38 -9.86 -4.30
N ASP A 107 -12.89 -10.88 -3.63
CA ASP A 107 -13.59 -12.08 -3.15
C ASP A 107 -13.80 -12.12 -1.64
N GLY A 108 -13.71 -10.95 -0.99
CA GLY A 108 -13.82 -10.84 0.47
C GLY A 108 -12.55 -11.22 1.23
N GLY A 109 -11.48 -11.59 0.53
CA GLY A 109 -10.18 -11.91 1.12
C GLY A 109 -9.42 -10.66 1.59
N MET A 110 -8.48 -10.85 2.49
CA MET A 110 -7.58 -9.79 2.95
C MET A 110 -6.43 -9.57 1.96
N ASN A 111 -6.74 -9.07 0.78
CA ASN A 111 -5.77 -8.91 -0.28
C ASN A 111 -5.93 -7.60 -1.06
N LYS A 112 -4.89 -7.24 -1.81
CA LYS A 112 -4.85 -6.09 -2.71
C LYS A 112 -4.27 -6.48 -4.05
N THR A 113 -4.99 -6.12 -5.11
CA THR A 113 -4.53 -6.25 -6.48
C THR A 113 -3.70 -5.06 -6.92
N GLY A 114 -2.69 -5.29 -7.77
CA GLY A 114 -2.02 -4.27 -8.57
C GLY A 114 -2.12 -4.63 -10.04
N THR A 115 -2.36 -3.63 -10.88
CA THR A 115 -2.54 -3.82 -12.32
C THR A 115 -1.90 -2.66 -13.08
N LEU A 116 -0.83 -2.96 -13.81
CA LEU A 116 -0.23 -2.10 -14.81
C LEU A 116 -0.13 -2.90 -16.12
N ASP A 117 0.10 -2.24 -17.24
CA ASP A 117 0.37 -2.95 -18.49
C ASP A 117 1.60 -3.85 -18.34
N GLY A 118 1.45 -5.14 -18.64
CA GLY A 118 2.49 -6.15 -18.47
C GLY A 118 2.79 -6.56 -17.03
N VAL A 119 2.07 -6.05 -16.01
CA VAL A 119 2.30 -6.42 -14.60
C VAL A 119 0.97 -6.71 -13.90
N ARG A 120 0.91 -7.84 -13.20
CA ARG A 120 -0.22 -8.26 -12.36
C ARG A 120 0.30 -8.68 -10.99
N THR A 121 -0.18 -8.03 -9.95
CA THR A 121 0.19 -8.39 -8.58
C THR A 121 -1.04 -8.72 -7.74
N LEU A 122 -0.85 -9.58 -6.77
CA LEU A 122 -1.81 -9.86 -5.71
C LEU A 122 -1.01 -10.09 -4.43
N THR A 123 -1.35 -9.37 -3.37
CA THR A 123 -0.61 -9.45 -2.12
C THR A 123 -1.57 -9.34 -0.94
N GLY A 124 -1.29 -10.03 0.16
CA GLY A 124 -2.14 -9.99 1.33
C GLY A 124 -1.92 -11.15 2.28
N TYR A 125 -3.02 -11.56 2.90
CA TYR A 125 -3.06 -12.64 3.89
C TYR A 125 -4.08 -13.69 3.46
N ALA A 126 -3.73 -14.95 3.63
CA ALA A 126 -4.60 -16.10 3.43
C ALA A 126 -4.69 -16.91 4.74
N ASP A 127 -5.89 -17.35 5.10
CA ASP A 127 -6.09 -18.25 6.23
C ASP A 127 -6.03 -19.68 5.70
N THR A 128 -5.05 -20.44 6.18
CA THR A 128 -4.79 -21.82 5.73
C THR A 128 -5.14 -22.82 6.81
N SER A 129 -5.43 -24.07 6.42
CA SER A 129 -5.86 -25.12 7.37
C SER A 129 -4.74 -25.62 8.27
N SER A 130 -3.51 -25.63 7.79
CA SER A 130 -2.37 -26.24 8.47
C SER A 130 -1.39 -25.22 9.09
N HIS A 131 -1.33 -23.99 8.55
CA HIS A 131 -0.36 -22.98 8.97
C HIS A 131 -1.01 -21.71 9.56
N GLY A 132 -2.37 -21.67 9.65
CA GLY A 132 -3.09 -20.49 10.09
C GLY A 132 -2.96 -19.35 9.06
N ARG A 133 -2.86 -18.11 9.54
CA ARG A 133 -2.74 -16.97 8.65
C ARG A 133 -1.33 -16.82 8.09
N VAL A 134 -1.19 -16.91 6.77
CA VAL A 134 0.05 -16.72 6.03
C VAL A 134 0.01 -15.43 5.23
N ARG A 135 1.18 -14.83 4.99
CA ARG A 135 1.35 -13.70 4.07
C ARG A 135 1.74 -14.23 2.70
N PHE A 136 1.20 -13.62 1.65
CA PHE A 136 1.57 -14.00 0.30
C PHE A 136 1.83 -12.78 -0.58
N VAL A 137 2.71 -12.94 -1.55
CA VAL A 137 3.01 -11.97 -2.61
C VAL A 137 3.12 -12.72 -3.93
N ILE A 138 2.23 -12.40 -4.84
CA ILE A 138 2.22 -12.89 -6.21
C ILE A 138 2.52 -11.72 -7.12
N SER A 139 3.59 -11.81 -7.92
CA SER A 139 3.96 -10.79 -8.90
C SER A 139 4.24 -11.48 -10.23
N LEU A 140 3.46 -11.13 -11.26
CA LEU A 140 3.48 -11.76 -12.56
C LEU A 140 3.81 -10.74 -13.65
N THR A 141 4.61 -11.16 -14.61
CA THR A 141 4.79 -10.44 -15.88
C THR A 141 3.77 -10.95 -16.88
N GLY A 142 3.07 -10.03 -17.55
CA GLY A 142 2.03 -10.33 -18.53
C GLY A 142 0.68 -9.72 -18.18
N ASN A 143 -0.34 -10.02 -18.99
CA ASN A 143 -1.65 -9.40 -18.90
C ASN A 143 -2.76 -10.35 -18.43
N ASP A 144 -2.44 -11.62 -18.11
CA ASP A 144 -3.40 -12.54 -17.52
C ASP A 144 -3.68 -12.18 -16.06
N GLY A 145 -4.79 -11.50 -15.83
CA GLY A 145 -5.22 -11.09 -14.50
C GLY A 145 -5.75 -12.23 -13.64
N GLU A 146 -6.25 -13.32 -14.26
CA GLU A 146 -6.84 -14.44 -13.54
C GLU A 146 -5.78 -15.39 -12.96
N LEU A 147 -4.60 -15.46 -13.57
CA LEU A 147 -3.54 -16.35 -13.13
C LEU A 147 -3.16 -16.11 -11.65
N ARG A 148 -3.14 -14.85 -11.20
CA ARG A 148 -2.81 -14.51 -9.80
C ARG A 148 -3.80 -15.11 -8.80
N PHE A 149 -5.10 -15.17 -9.14
CA PHE A 149 -6.12 -15.78 -8.28
C PHE A 149 -6.03 -17.30 -8.27
N ARG A 150 -5.78 -17.90 -9.44
CA ARG A 150 -5.54 -19.35 -9.54
C ARG A 150 -4.33 -19.77 -8.72
N LEU A 151 -3.27 -18.99 -8.70
CA LEU A 151 -2.11 -19.24 -7.85
C LEU A 151 -2.43 -19.08 -6.36
N LEU A 152 -3.23 -18.08 -5.97
CA LEU A 152 -3.68 -17.95 -4.59
C LEU A 152 -4.48 -19.17 -4.16
N HIS A 153 -5.47 -19.60 -4.94
CA HIS A 153 -6.26 -20.80 -4.62
C HIS A 153 -5.41 -22.07 -4.53
N ALA A 154 -4.37 -22.20 -5.36
CA ALA A 154 -3.44 -23.31 -5.25
C ALA A 154 -2.63 -23.25 -3.94
N ILE A 155 -2.17 -22.08 -3.53
CA ILE A 155 -1.47 -21.88 -2.25
C ILE A 155 -2.38 -22.24 -1.07
N GLU A 156 -3.63 -21.79 -1.10
CA GLU A 156 -4.62 -22.08 -0.05
C GLU A 156 -4.96 -23.58 0.05
N ALA A 157 -4.96 -24.28 -1.07
CA ALA A 157 -5.25 -25.71 -1.12
C ALA A 157 -4.10 -26.59 -0.65
N GLU A 158 -2.85 -26.14 -0.77
CA GLU A 158 -1.64 -26.88 -0.40
C GLU A 158 -1.19 -26.64 1.06
N LEU A 159 -1.67 -25.56 1.69
CA LEU A 159 -1.33 -25.13 3.05
C LEU A 159 -2.50 -25.30 4.04
#